data_343e5558ad3605437a252acfae84c334
#
_entry.id   343e5558ad3605437a252acfae84c334
#
_cell.length_a   1.000
_cell.length_b   1.000
_cell.length_c   1.000
_cell.angle_alpha   90.00
_cell.angle_beta   90.00
_cell.angle_gamma   90.00
#
_symmetry.space_group_name_H-M   'P 1'
#
loop_
_entity.id
_entity.type
_entity.pdbx_description
1 polymer ?
#
loop_
_entity_poly.entity_id
_entity_poly.type
_entity_poly.pdbx_seq_one_letter_code
_entity_poly.pdbx_strand_id
1 'polypeptide(L)'
;MNPPRNPPPDSHPDSHPDSAPDSHPDSLPETLPGSLPDPVADPPTPPRDQAFAQSWRARILATPPLILPARQYVYPRPVPGEEDALGRGALLLEVTPPRTEPPNPGSFLATCALGFQDPTLPSGIFACPRPEDLLALAGGYAYLIDTHAPERCLHLPLRPVTQLIAAPADGLLLLSGFHHVLALDAGGVRWQSARLSWEGVTMTAVRDGALHGLGWNLHTDREAAFRIDLLTGVHQGGGFPG
;
A
#
# COMPACT_ATOMS: atom_id res chain seq x y z
N MET A 1 -31.86 -51.90 4.55
CA MET A 1 -30.68 -52.73 4.23
C MET A 1 -29.48 -52.07 4.86
N ASN A 2 -28.92 -52.74 5.86
CA ASN A 2 -27.83 -52.28 6.73
C ASN A 2 -26.46 -52.43 6.06
N PRO A 3 -25.46 -51.63 6.44
CA PRO A 3 -24.06 -51.75 5.98
C PRO A 3 -23.29 -52.79 6.78
N PRO A 4 -22.23 -53.38 6.27
CA PRO A 4 -21.36 -54.25 7.06
C PRO A 4 -20.14 -53.50 7.64
N ARG A 5 -19.76 -54.05 8.79
CA ARG A 5 -18.80 -53.63 9.80
C ARG A 5 -17.34 -53.91 9.42
N ASN A 6 -16.44 -53.10 10.04
CA ASN A 6 -15.01 -53.34 10.21
C ASN A 6 -14.70 -54.58 11.09
N PRO A 7 -13.54 -55.20 10.95
CA PRO A 7 -12.89 -55.95 12.03
C PRO A 7 -11.58 -55.28 12.53
N PRO A 8 -11.15 -55.68 13.74
CA PRO A 8 -10.17 -54.97 14.56
C PRO A 8 -8.73 -55.53 14.49
N PRO A 9 -7.78 -54.98 15.30
CA PRO A 9 -6.34 -55.13 15.15
C PRO A 9 -5.73 -56.30 15.97
N ASP A 10 -4.57 -56.80 15.59
CA ASP A 10 -3.71 -57.70 16.37
C ASP A 10 -2.28 -57.16 16.44
N SER A 11 -1.84 -56.85 17.66
CA SER A 11 -1.00 -57.58 18.62
C SER A 11 0.50 -57.61 18.35
N HIS A 12 1.22 -57.04 19.34
CA HIS A 12 2.67 -57.14 19.63
C HIS A 12 3.25 -58.58 19.67
N PRO A 13 4.60 -58.78 19.68
CA PRO A 13 5.34 -58.70 20.94
C PRO A 13 6.78 -58.15 20.94
N ASP A 14 7.14 -57.75 22.14
CA ASP A 14 8.43 -57.51 22.80
C ASP A 14 9.71 -58.22 22.32
N SER A 15 10.84 -57.47 22.46
CA SER A 15 12.09 -58.05 23.01
C SER A 15 13.11 -56.94 23.30
N HIS A 16 13.41 -56.74 24.59
CA HIS A 16 14.70 -56.24 25.10
C HIS A 16 15.71 -57.40 25.18
N PRO A 17 17.06 -57.21 25.26
CA PRO A 17 17.69 -56.73 26.47
C PRO A 17 19.03 -55.91 26.32
N ASP A 18 19.31 -55.18 27.41
CA ASP A 18 20.58 -54.92 28.12
C ASP A 18 21.92 -54.71 27.38
N SER A 19 22.53 -53.57 27.70
CA SER A 19 23.84 -53.47 28.43
C SER A 19 24.39 -52.05 28.40
N ALA A 20 24.54 -51.41 29.56
CA ALA A 20 25.47 -50.33 29.82
C ALA A 20 26.89 -50.88 30.07
N PRO A 21 27.98 -50.11 29.97
CA PRO A 21 28.47 -49.43 31.18
C PRO A 21 29.06 -48.01 31.00
N ASP A 22 29.01 -47.30 32.10
CA ASP A 22 29.78 -46.16 32.60
C ASP A 22 30.99 -45.65 31.85
N SER A 23 31.06 -44.30 31.69
CA SER A 23 32.24 -43.50 32.01
C SER A 23 31.87 -41.99 32.03
N HIS A 24 31.83 -41.36 33.20
CA HIS A 24 32.07 -39.93 33.37
C HIS A 24 33.56 -39.61 33.24
N PRO A 25 33.99 -38.42 32.79
CA PRO A 25 34.06 -37.32 33.74
C PRO A 25 33.68 -35.89 33.23
N ASP A 26 33.19 -35.13 34.16
CA ASP A 26 33.20 -33.67 34.34
C ASP A 26 33.91 -32.81 33.27
N SER A 27 33.15 -31.92 32.65
CA SER A 27 33.55 -30.54 32.36
C SER A 27 32.33 -29.69 32.09
N LEU A 28 31.94 -28.88 33.05
CA LEU A 28 30.97 -27.80 32.87
C LEU A 28 31.58 -26.71 31.95
N PRO A 29 30.91 -26.26 30.87
CA PRO A 29 31.29 -24.99 30.28
C PRO A 29 30.66 -23.84 31.05
N GLU A 30 31.51 -22.91 31.44
CA GLU A 30 31.18 -21.64 32.06
C GLU A 30 30.08 -20.90 31.22
N THR A 31 28.97 -20.62 31.89
CA THR A 31 27.91 -19.74 31.36
C THR A 31 28.43 -18.32 31.35
N LEU A 32 28.77 -17.80 30.16
CA LEU A 32 28.99 -16.36 29.95
C LEU A 32 27.69 -15.62 30.14
N PRO A 33 27.69 -14.45 30.83
CA PRO A 33 26.46 -13.68 31.06
C PRO A 33 25.91 -13.15 29.76
N GLY A 34 24.58 -13.33 29.60
CA GLY A 34 23.80 -13.07 28.40
C GLY A 34 24.07 -11.70 27.79
N SER A 35 24.37 -11.73 26.52
CA SER A 35 24.21 -10.58 25.63
C SER A 35 22.74 -10.17 25.64
N LEU A 36 22.48 -8.91 25.92
CA LEU A 36 21.16 -8.31 25.74
C LEU A 36 20.72 -8.57 24.28
N PRO A 37 19.45 -8.91 24.03
CA PRO A 37 18.97 -9.02 22.67
C PRO A 37 19.19 -7.69 21.96
N ASP A 38 19.73 -7.76 20.76
CA ASP A 38 19.87 -6.61 19.88
C ASP A 38 18.53 -5.86 19.78
N PRO A 39 18.55 -4.53 19.77
CA PRO A 39 17.31 -3.77 19.60
C PRO A 39 16.65 -4.24 18.31
N VAL A 40 15.39 -4.67 18.43
CA VAL A 40 14.55 -5.06 17.30
C VAL A 40 14.60 -3.93 16.29
N ALA A 41 15.23 -4.17 15.15
CA ALA A 41 15.29 -3.20 14.08
C ALA A 41 13.85 -2.82 13.72
N ASP A 42 13.56 -1.52 13.69
CA ASP A 42 12.28 -1.01 13.21
C ASP A 42 11.99 -1.63 11.85
N PRO A 43 10.73 -2.05 11.58
CA PRO A 43 10.37 -2.60 10.29
C PRO A 43 10.77 -1.59 9.20
N PRO A 44 11.30 -2.05 8.06
CA PRO A 44 11.76 -1.17 6.99
C PRO A 44 10.62 -0.24 6.60
N THR A 45 10.83 1.06 6.79
CA THR A 45 9.92 2.09 6.29
C THR A 45 9.79 1.88 4.78
N PRO A 46 8.58 1.69 4.21
CA PRO A 46 8.42 1.52 2.78
C PRO A 46 9.07 2.71 2.05
N PRO A 47 9.69 2.50 0.89
CA PRO A 47 10.40 3.53 0.16
C PRO A 47 9.47 4.71 -0.09
N ARG A 48 9.84 5.87 0.43
CA ARG A 48 9.20 7.14 0.09
C ARG A 48 9.63 7.45 -1.32
N ASP A 49 8.70 7.50 -2.26
CA ASP A 49 9.01 8.05 -3.57
C ASP A 49 9.22 9.56 -3.39
N GLN A 50 10.48 9.97 -3.38
CA GLN A 50 10.91 11.36 -3.21
C GLN A 50 11.06 12.07 -4.56
N ALA A 51 10.35 11.63 -5.58
CA ALA A 51 10.42 12.22 -6.92
C ALA A 51 10.03 13.71 -6.94
N PHE A 52 9.21 14.15 -5.97
CA PHE A 52 8.83 15.55 -5.80
C PHE A 52 9.35 16.12 -4.48
N ALA A 53 9.58 17.44 -4.45
CA ALA A 53 9.84 18.15 -3.21
C ALA A 53 8.62 18.06 -2.28
N GLN A 54 8.86 17.86 -0.98
CA GLN A 54 7.81 17.83 0.04
C GLN A 54 8.15 18.80 1.18
N SER A 55 7.15 19.49 1.68
CA SER A 55 7.31 20.44 2.80
C SER A 55 6.94 19.82 4.15
N TRP A 56 6.28 18.67 4.16
CA TRP A 56 5.80 17.93 5.32
C TRP A 56 6.73 16.77 5.70
N ARG A 57 6.51 16.22 6.89
CA ARG A 57 7.07 14.93 7.32
C ARG A 57 5.93 14.00 7.68
N ALA A 58 6.06 12.72 7.35
CA ALA A 58 5.08 11.71 7.76
C ALA A 58 5.76 10.38 8.02
N ARG A 59 5.13 9.58 8.90
CA ARG A 59 5.53 8.19 9.17
C ARG A 59 4.30 7.31 9.27
N ILE A 60 4.43 6.07 8.83
CA ILE A 60 3.43 5.03 9.02
C ILE A 60 3.59 4.48 10.44
N LEU A 61 2.47 4.32 11.13
CA LEU A 61 2.42 3.76 12.48
C LEU A 61 1.86 2.35 12.42
N ALA A 62 2.51 1.42 13.11
CA ALA A 62 2.01 0.05 13.25
C ALA A 62 0.78 -0.03 14.17
N THR A 63 0.72 0.86 15.16
CA THR A 63 -0.36 0.96 16.14
C THR A 63 -0.64 2.43 16.47
N PRO A 64 -1.84 2.78 16.95
CA PRO A 64 -2.10 4.11 17.45
C PRO A 64 -1.09 4.50 18.56
N PRO A 65 -0.61 5.76 18.57
CA PRO A 65 0.30 6.21 19.59
C PRO A 65 -0.38 6.27 20.97
N LEU A 66 0.39 6.02 22.03
CA LEU A 66 -0.14 6.07 23.41
C LEU A 66 -0.72 7.44 23.77
N ILE A 67 -0.13 8.51 23.24
CA ILE A 67 -0.63 9.87 23.39
C ILE A 67 -1.10 10.31 22.01
N LEU A 68 -2.41 10.42 21.84
CA LEU A 68 -3.01 10.85 20.58
C LEU A 68 -2.78 12.34 20.37
N PRO A 69 -2.42 12.77 19.13
CA PRO A 69 -2.44 14.18 18.78
C PRO A 69 -3.83 14.79 18.96
N ALA A 70 -3.88 16.09 19.27
CA ALA A 70 -5.16 16.81 19.40
C ALA A 70 -5.96 16.82 18.06
N ARG A 71 -5.24 16.76 16.93
CA ARG A 71 -5.83 16.75 15.58
C ARG A 71 -5.84 15.32 15.06
N GLN A 72 -7.04 14.79 14.76
CA GLN A 72 -7.22 13.44 14.23
C GLN A 72 -8.21 13.48 13.07
N TYR A 73 -7.88 12.79 12.00
CA TYR A 73 -8.70 12.71 10.79
C TYR A 73 -8.88 11.26 10.37
N VAL A 74 -10.11 10.91 9.98
CA VAL A 74 -10.46 9.56 9.49
C VAL A 74 -10.96 9.70 8.05
N TYR A 75 -10.43 8.88 7.16
CA TYR A 75 -10.77 8.89 5.73
C TYR A 75 -11.12 7.47 5.25
N PRO A 76 -12.06 7.32 4.32
CA PRO A 76 -12.96 8.36 3.84
C PRO A 76 -13.91 8.78 4.95
N ARG A 77 -14.50 9.95 4.83
CA ARG A 77 -15.65 10.29 5.68
C ARG A 77 -16.78 9.30 5.37
N PRO A 78 -17.51 8.80 6.36
CA PRO A 78 -18.62 7.88 6.13
C PRO A 78 -19.58 8.43 5.08
N VAL A 79 -19.83 7.64 4.04
CA VAL A 79 -20.89 7.92 3.06
C VAL A 79 -22.07 7.06 3.42
N PRO A 80 -23.28 7.62 3.54
CA PRO A 80 -24.48 6.85 3.87
C PRO A 80 -24.66 5.68 2.88
N GLY A 81 -24.81 4.45 3.40
CA GLY A 81 -25.02 3.24 2.63
C GLY A 81 -23.73 2.51 2.21
N GLU A 82 -22.54 3.03 2.49
CA GLU A 82 -21.30 2.27 2.42
C GLU A 82 -21.05 1.50 3.73
N GLU A 83 -20.50 0.30 3.61
CA GLU A 83 -20.01 -0.44 4.77
C GLU A 83 -18.93 0.37 5.51
N ASP A 84 -18.76 0.11 6.80
CA ASP A 84 -17.70 0.71 7.60
C ASP A 84 -16.34 0.35 6.99
N ALA A 85 -15.76 1.31 6.26
CA ALA A 85 -14.49 1.12 5.58
C ALA A 85 -13.35 0.76 6.56
N LEU A 86 -13.42 1.22 7.83
CA LEU A 86 -12.43 0.90 8.87
C LEU A 86 -12.50 -0.56 9.31
N GLY A 87 -13.61 -1.27 9.08
CA GLY A 87 -13.73 -2.69 9.39
C GLY A 87 -12.72 -3.58 8.62
N ARG A 88 -12.18 -3.09 7.51
CA ARG A 88 -11.11 -3.75 6.75
C ARG A 88 -9.71 -3.45 7.29
N GLY A 89 -9.55 -2.57 8.25
CA GLY A 89 -8.29 -2.05 8.74
C GLY A 89 -7.97 -0.67 8.18
N ALA A 90 -6.86 -0.11 8.59
CA ALA A 90 -6.44 1.22 8.17
C ALA A 90 -4.92 1.38 8.12
N LEU A 91 -4.46 2.26 7.24
CA LEU A 91 -3.11 2.82 7.27
C LEU A 91 -3.12 4.01 8.23
N LEU A 92 -2.31 3.93 9.28
CA LEU A 92 -2.18 5.00 10.27
C LEU A 92 -0.96 5.86 9.94
N LEU A 93 -1.15 7.16 9.85
CA LEU A 93 -0.10 8.12 9.53
C LEU A 93 -0.02 9.20 10.61
N GLU A 94 1.18 9.40 11.14
CA GLU A 94 1.49 10.64 11.85
C GLU A 94 2.11 11.62 10.85
N VAL A 95 1.46 12.76 10.69
CA VAL A 95 1.84 13.79 9.72
C VAL A 95 2.21 15.07 10.46
N THR A 96 3.37 15.63 10.15
CA THR A 96 3.82 16.93 10.63
C THR A 96 3.83 17.89 9.44
N PRO A 97 2.92 18.88 9.41
CA PRO A 97 2.91 19.92 8.39
C PRO A 97 4.22 20.72 8.38
N PRO A 98 4.50 21.49 7.33
CA PRO A 98 5.60 22.44 7.35
C PRO A 98 5.39 23.46 8.48
N ARG A 99 6.50 23.96 9.02
CA ARG A 99 6.44 25.04 10.00
C ARG A 99 6.00 26.32 9.29
N THR A 100 4.86 26.81 9.65
CA THR A 100 4.37 28.14 9.30
C THR A 100 4.58 29.08 10.48
N GLU A 101 4.33 30.38 10.27
CA GLU A 101 4.34 31.34 11.39
C GLU A 101 3.34 30.93 12.47
N PRO A 102 3.64 31.19 13.77
CA PRO A 102 2.72 30.82 14.85
C PRO A 102 1.28 31.36 14.68
N PRO A 103 0.28 30.60 15.08
CA PRO A 103 0.35 29.32 15.78
C PRO A 103 0.61 28.13 14.86
N ASN A 104 1.70 27.39 15.12
CA ASN A 104 1.97 26.16 14.38
C ASN A 104 0.89 25.11 14.73
N PRO A 105 0.18 24.54 13.75
CA PRO A 105 -0.94 23.62 14.01
C PRO A 105 -0.53 22.28 14.63
N GLY A 106 0.78 22.00 14.77
CA GLY A 106 1.28 20.73 15.29
C GLY A 106 1.05 19.54 14.33
N SER A 107 1.49 18.36 14.76
CA SER A 107 1.23 17.11 14.02
C SER A 107 -0.23 16.68 14.15
N PHE A 108 -0.65 15.81 13.21
CA PHE A 108 -1.96 15.17 13.25
C PHE A 108 -1.86 13.67 12.95
N LEU A 109 -2.86 12.92 13.40
CA LEU A 109 -3.05 11.52 13.06
C LEU A 109 -4.05 11.42 11.90
N ALA A 110 -3.65 10.80 10.80
CA ALA A 110 -4.54 10.43 9.72
C ALA A 110 -4.78 8.91 9.74
N THR A 111 -6.03 8.51 9.76
CA THR A 111 -6.48 7.12 9.67
C THR A 111 -7.11 6.91 8.30
N CYS A 112 -6.37 6.26 7.39
CA CYS A 112 -6.80 6.01 6.01
C CYS A 112 -7.32 4.57 5.91
N ALA A 113 -8.61 4.37 5.72
CA ALA A 113 -9.20 3.04 5.61
C ALA A 113 -8.59 2.26 4.44
N LEU A 114 -8.34 0.96 4.64
CA LEU A 114 -7.88 0.07 3.56
C LEU A 114 -8.99 -0.13 2.52
N GLY A 115 -8.61 -0.09 1.24
CA GLY A 115 -9.52 -0.40 0.16
C GLY A 115 -9.78 -1.89 0.05
N PHE A 116 -8.71 -2.64 -0.13
CA PHE A 116 -8.73 -4.09 -0.31
C PHE A 116 -7.73 -4.74 0.64
N GLN A 117 -7.98 -6.00 1.00
CA GLN A 117 -7.06 -6.82 1.79
C GLN A 117 -6.12 -7.63 0.88
N ASP A 118 -5.74 -7.06 -0.25
CA ASP A 118 -4.83 -7.66 -1.20
C ASP A 118 -3.41 -7.11 -0.99
N PRO A 119 -2.44 -7.93 -0.57
CA PRO A 119 -1.07 -7.49 -0.31
C PRO A 119 -0.31 -7.07 -1.57
N THR A 120 -0.81 -7.39 -2.77
CA THR A 120 -0.20 -6.97 -4.03
C THR A 120 -0.51 -5.52 -4.38
N LEU A 121 -1.55 -4.93 -3.77
CA LEU A 121 -1.90 -3.54 -3.99
C LEU A 121 -0.99 -2.60 -3.20
N PRO A 122 -0.60 -1.47 -3.79
CA PRO A 122 0.34 -0.56 -3.15
C PRO A 122 -0.26 0.07 -1.89
N SER A 123 0.58 0.16 -0.86
CA SER A 123 0.31 0.92 0.35
C SER A 123 1.55 1.73 0.72
N GLY A 124 1.37 2.99 1.10
CA GLY A 124 2.51 3.84 1.42
C GLY A 124 2.18 5.33 1.42
N ILE A 125 3.23 6.14 1.52
CA ILE A 125 3.18 7.60 1.53
C ILE A 125 4.03 8.11 0.37
N PHE A 126 3.46 9.00 -0.45
CA PHE A 126 4.11 9.53 -1.64
C PHE A 126 4.05 11.06 -1.66
N ALA A 127 5.14 11.67 -2.13
CA ALA A 127 5.17 13.08 -2.43
C ALA A 127 4.35 13.38 -3.68
N CYS A 128 3.71 14.55 -3.71
CA CYS A 128 2.88 15.02 -4.80
C CYS A 128 3.56 16.17 -5.55
N PRO A 129 3.11 16.50 -6.77
CA PRO A 129 3.59 17.67 -7.50
C PRO A 129 3.43 18.99 -6.71
N ARG A 130 2.40 19.12 -5.89
CA ARG A 130 2.26 20.19 -4.93
C ARG A 130 2.96 19.81 -3.62
N PRO A 131 3.97 20.56 -3.16
CA PRO A 131 4.80 20.18 -2.00
C PRO A 131 4.04 20.00 -0.68
N GLU A 132 2.90 20.64 -0.54
CA GLU A 132 2.06 20.58 0.66
C GLU A 132 1.14 19.35 0.68
N ASP A 133 0.95 18.69 -0.46
CA ASP A 133 0.08 17.54 -0.58
C ASP A 133 0.84 16.24 -0.29
N LEU A 134 0.16 15.35 0.40
CA LEU A 134 0.58 14.00 0.69
C LEU A 134 -0.40 13.03 0.06
N LEU A 135 0.09 12.09 -0.76
CA LEU A 135 -0.72 10.97 -1.24
C LEU A 135 -0.51 9.77 -0.31
N ALA A 136 -1.57 9.31 0.34
CA ALA A 136 -1.59 8.06 1.07
C ALA A 136 -2.27 6.98 0.22
N LEU A 137 -1.56 5.89 -0.05
CA LEU A 137 -2.15 4.68 -0.63
C LEU A 137 -2.39 3.67 0.49
N ALA A 138 -3.59 3.15 0.58
CA ALA A 138 -4.02 2.22 1.62
C ALA A 138 -4.80 1.05 0.98
N GLY A 139 -4.11 -0.05 0.65
CA GLY A 139 -4.71 -1.20 -0.01
C GLY A 139 -5.43 -0.83 -1.30
N GLY A 140 -4.79 -0.03 -2.17
CA GLY A 140 -5.36 0.44 -3.44
C GLY A 140 -6.34 1.62 -3.32
N TYR A 141 -6.69 2.10 -2.13
CA TYR A 141 -7.38 3.39 -1.96
C TYR A 141 -6.36 4.51 -1.89
N ALA A 142 -6.67 5.63 -2.54
CA ALA A 142 -5.78 6.79 -2.65
C ALA A 142 -6.43 8.02 -2.01
N TYR A 143 -5.72 8.60 -1.04
CA TYR A 143 -6.14 9.77 -0.28
C TYR A 143 -5.15 10.90 -0.52
N LEU A 144 -5.58 11.94 -1.26
CA LEU A 144 -4.81 13.16 -1.45
C LEU A 144 -5.12 14.10 -0.28
N ILE A 145 -4.14 14.29 0.59
CA ILE A 145 -4.27 15.02 1.85
C ILE A 145 -3.51 16.34 1.73
N ASP A 146 -4.21 17.46 1.82
CA ASP A 146 -3.60 18.78 2.04
C ASP A 146 -3.12 18.84 3.49
N THR A 147 -1.79 18.88 3.71
CA THR A 147 -1.23 18.82 5.07
C THR A 147 -1.48 20.09 5.89
N HIS A 148 -1.81 21.21 5.26
CA HIS A 148 -2.26 22.45 5.95
C HIS A 148 -3.74 22.39 6.34
N ALA A 149 -4.57 21.73 5.54
CA ALA A 149 -6.01 21.62 5.72
C ALA A 149 -6.49 20.17 5.55
N PRO A 150 -6.11 19.25 6.47
CA PRO A 150 -6.37 17.81 6.34
C PRO A 150 -7.86 17.45 6.26
N GLU A 151 -8.74 18.34 6.72
CA GLU A 151 -10.19 18.20 6.56
C GLU A 151 -10.66 18.22 5.10
N ARG A 152 -9.83 18.71 4.18
CA ARG A 152 -10.07 18.79 2.73
C ARG A 152 -9.48 17.60 1.96
N CYS A 153 -9.25 16.46 2.62
CA CYS A 153 -8.78 15.26 1.97
C CYS A 153 -9.69 14.83 0.81
N LEU A 154 -9.10 14.58 -0.34
CA LEU A 154 -9.78 14.04 -1.51
C LEU A 154 -9.52 12.53 -1.61
N HIS A 155 -10.57 11.72 -1.47
CA HIS A 155 -10.52 10.30 -1.80
C HIS A 155 -10.65 10.15 -3.31
N LEU A 156 -9.57 9.72 -3.99
CA LEU A 156 -9.55 9.65 -5.45
C LEU A 156 -10.56 8.61 -5.97
N PRO A 157 -11.15 8.84 -7.16
CA PRO A 157 -12.18 7.95 -7.72
C PRO A 157 -11.59 6.65 -8.27
N LEU A 158 -10.28 6.59 -8.49
CA LEU A 158 -9.59 5.40 -9.02
C LEU A 158 -9.44 4.34 -7.93
N ARG A 159 -10.15 3.21 -8.07
CA ARG A 159 -10.22 2.13 -7.07
C ARG A 159 -10.26 0.76 -7.72
N PRO A 160 -9.28 -0.13 -7.49
CA PRO A 160 -8.04 0.15 -6.78
C PRO A 160 -7.04 0.93 -7.63
N VAL A 161 -6.13 1.63 -6.97
CA VAL A 161 -4.86 2.03 -7.56
C VAL A 161 -3.95 0.80 -7.57
N THR A 162 -3.40 0.46 -8.74
CA THR A 162 -2.54 -0.72 -8.95
C THR A 162 -1.08 -0.36 -9.15
N GLN A 163 -0.81 0.80 -9.77
CA GLN A 163 0.54 1.32 -9.98
C GLN A 163 0.59 2.82 -9.76
N LEU A 164 1.79 3.31 -9.47
CA LEU A 164 2.11 4.73 -9.36
C LEU A 164 3.44 5.00 -10.08
N ILE A 165 3.48 6.03 -10.93
CA ILE A 165 4.70 6.51 -11.59
C ILE A 165 4.78 8.02 -11.41
N ALA A 166 5.91 8.49 -10.89
CA ALA A 166 6.23 9.91 -10.85
C ALA A 166 6.88 10.37 -12.16
N ALA A 167 6.41 11.46 -12.71
CA ALA A 167 6.97 12.15 -13.88
C ALA A 167 7.33 13.60 -13.51
N PRO A 168 8.40 13.82 -12.71
CA PRO A 168 8.70 15.13 -12.14
C PRO A 168 9.05 16.17 -13.21
N ALA A 169 9.64 15.75 -14.34
CA ALA A 169 9.93 16.65 -15.46
C ALA A 169 8.65 17.26 -16.08
N ASP A 170 7.54 16.52 -16.00
CA ASP A 170 6.24 16.94 -16.52
C ASP A 170 5.33 17.50 -15.40
N GLY A 171 5.80 17.50 -14.15
CA GLY A 171 5.03 17.91 -12.98
C GLY A 171 3.83 17.02 -12.68
N LEU A 172 3.90 15.73 -13.01
CA LEU A 172 2.78 14.81 -12.91
C LEU A 172 3.08 13.60 -12.01
N LEU A 173 2.08 13.19 -11.24
CA LEU A 173 2.02 11.91 -10.57
C LEU A 173 0.90 11.09 -11.22
N LEU A 174 1.27 9.94 -11.81
CA LEU A 174 0.39 9.10 -12.60
C LEU A 174 -0.02 7.86 -11.78
N LEU A 175 -1.30 7.57 -11.72
CA LEU A 175 -1.86 6.42 -11.04
C LEU A 175 -2.65 5.57 -12.04
N SER A 176 -2.43 4.26 -12.05
CA SER A 176 -3.30 3.35 -12.82
C SER A 176 -4.21 2.54 -11.91
N GLY A 177 -5.34 2.17 -12.43
CA GLY A 177 -6.26 1.17 -11.88
C GLY A 177 -6.51 0.06 -12.88
N PHE A 178 -7.64 -0.65 -12.73
CA PHE A 178 -7.98 -1.73 -13.68
C PHE A 178 -8.32 -1.22 -15.09
N HIS A 179 -8.86 -0.02 -15.20
CA HIS A 179 -9.43 0.46 -16.45
C HIS A 179 -8.86 1.77 -16.97
N HIS A 180 -8.37 2.61 -16.07
CA HIS A 180 -8.02 4.01 -16.35
C HIS A 180 -6.66 4.37 -15.78
N VAL A 181 -6.10 5.46 -16.31
CA VAL A 181 -5.02 6.21 -15.70
C VAL A 181 -5.55 7.56 -15.25
N LEU A 182 -5.11 8.01 -14.07
CA LEU A 182 -5.40 9.32 -13.51
C LEU A 182 -4.08 10.06 -13.33
N ALA A 183 -4.02 11.34 -13.69
CA ALA A 183 -2.89 12.21 -13.44
C ALA A 183 -3.23 13.25 -12.39
N LEU A 184 -2.29 13.45 -11.46
CA LEU A 184 -2.27 14.56 -10.53
C LEU A 184 -1.19 15.56 -10.94
N ASP A 185 -1.50 16.85 -10.87
CA ASP A 185 -0.54 17.95 -10.92
C ASP A 185 -0.60 18.79 -9.63
N ALA A 186 0.07 19.93 -9.61
CA ALA A 186 0.05 20.85 -8.46
C ALA A 186 -1.33 21.44 -8.16
N GLY A 187 -2.27 21.38 -9.10
CA GLY A 187 -3.67 21.80 -8.92
C GLY A 187 -4.60 20.68 -8.43
N GLY A 188 -4.10 19.44 -8.31
CA GLY A 188 -4.89 18.26 -7.95
C GLY A 188 -5.10 17.31 -9.13
N VAL A 189 -6.31 16.77 -9.32
CA VAL A 189 -6.61 15.90 -10.46
C VAL A 189 -6.61 16.71 -11.74
N ARG A 190 -5.64 16.44 -12.62
CA ARG A 190 -5.50 17.11 -13.91
C ARG A 190 -6.40 16.51 -14.98
N TRP A 191 -6.32 15.17 -15.12
CA TRP A 191 -7.15 14.41 -16.06
C TRP A 191 -7.27 12.96 -15.61
N GLN A 192 -8.28 12.29 -16.14
CA GLN A 192 -8.44 10.84 -16.12
C GLN A 192 -8.63 10.37 -17.55
N SER A 193 -7.93 9.33 -17.97
CA SER A 193 -8.06 8.76 -19.30
C SER A 193 -9.46 8.18 -19.54
N ALA A 194 -9.86 8.01 -20.80
CA ALA A 194 -10.92 7.08 -21.12
C ALA A 194 -10.49 5.63 -20.78
N ARG A 195 -11.39 4.68 -20.91
CA ARG A 195 -11.11 3.27 -20.59
C ARG A 195 -10.04 2.70 -21.53
N LEU A 196 -8.99 2.13 -20.97
CA LEU A 196 -7.82 1.60 -21.69
C LEU A 196 -7.81 0.08 -21.74
N SER A 197 -8.48 -0.56 -20.80
CA SER A 197 -8.39 -2.00 -20.58
C SER A 197 -9.73 -2.57 -20.10
N TRP A 198 -9.97 -3.82 -20.41
CA TRP A 198 -11.07 -4.57 -19.79
C TRP A 198 -10.75 -4.87 -18.33
N GLU A 199 -9.50 -5.25 -18.04
CA GLU A 199 -9.01 -5.53 -16.68
C GLU A 199 -7.49 -5.42 -16.65
N GLY A 200 -6.99 -4.59 -15.73
CA GLY A 200 -5.54 -4.39 -15.58
C GLY A 200 -4.94 -3.41 -16.61
N VAL A 201 -4.41 -2.30 -16.12
CA VAL A 201 -3.60 -1.35 -16.87
C VAL A 201 -2.19 -1.43 -16.35
N THR A 202 -1.23 -1.71 -17.24
CA THR A 202 0.20 -1.71 -16.92
C THR A 202 0.85 -0.46 -17.51
N MET A 203 1.35 0.43 -16.67
CA MET A 203 2.18 1.57 -17.10
C MET A 203 3.62 1.11 -17.25
N THR A 204 4.25 1.36 -18.42
CA THR A 204 5.60 0.84 -18.73
C THR A 204 6.67 1.91 -18.78
N ALA A 205 6.37 3.09 -19.32
CA ALA A 205 7.35 4.16 -19.43
C ALA A 205 6.69 5.53 -19.62
N VAL A 206 7.37 6.58 -19.15
CA VAL A 206 7.08 7.98 -19.49
C VAL A 206 8.24 8.48 -20.34
N ARG A 207 7.94 8.89 -21.57
CA ARG A 207 8.93 9.45 -22.53
C ARG A 207 8.24 10.24 -23.63
N ASP A 208 8.95 11.18 -24.23
CA ASP A 208 8.49 11.96 -25.38
C ASP A 208 7.11 12.62 -25.15
N GLY A 209 6.89 13.16 -23.93
CA GLY A 209 5.62 13.80 -23.53
C GLY A 209 4.43 12.85 -23.46
N ALA A 210 4.67 11.54 -23.33
CA ALA A 210 3.63 10.54 -23.30
C ALA A 210 3.89 9.44 -22.25
N LEU A 211 2.79 8.92 -21.68
CA LEU A 211 2.77 7.67 -20.95
C LEU A 211 2.52 6.52 -21.92
N HIS A 212 3.35 5.51 -21.85
CA HIS A 212 3.20 4.24 -22.58
C HIS A 212 2.78 3.14 -21.61
N GLY A 213 1.98 2.18 -22.12
CA GLY A 213 1.53 1.07 -21.32
C GLY A 213 0.81 0.01 -22.13
N LEU A 214 0.25 -0.96 -21.40
CA LEU A 214 -0.48 -2.10 -21.92
C LEU A 214 -1.86 -2.17 -21.26
N GLY A 215 -2.87 -2.48 -22.04
CA GLY A 215 -4.22 -2.76 -21.56
C GLY A 215 -4.71 -4.09 -22.12
N TRP A 216 -5.33 -4.92 -21.30
CA TRP A 216 -5.83 -6.22 -21.72
C TRP A 216 -7.11 -6.10 -22.55
N ASN A 217 -7.17 -6.86 -23.65
CA ASN A 217 -8.31 -6.94 -24.55
C ASN A 217 -9.01 -8.29 -24.39
N LEU A 218 -10.24 -8.24 -23.88
CA LEU A 218 -11.07 -9.41 -23.63
C LEU A 218 -11.34 -10.26 -24.88
N HIS A 219 -11.53 -9.62 -26.06
CA HIS A 219 -11.92 -10.32 -27.28
C HIS A 219 -10.78 -11.10 -27.93
N THR A 220 -9.55 -10.62 -27.74
CA THR A 220 -8.36 -11.24 -28.32
C THR A 220 -7.53 -12.02 -27.31
N ASP A 221 -7.86 -11.90 -26.01
CA ASP A 221 -7.11 -12.42 -24.88
C ASP A 221 -5.62 -12.02 -24.94
N ARG A 222 -5.37 -10.75 -25.27
CA ARG A 222 -4.01 -10.20 -25.40
C ARG A 222 -3.93 -8.79 -24.85
N GLU A 223 -2.75 -8.45 -24.40
CA GLU A 223 -2.41 -7.07 -24.09
C GLU A 223 -2.21 -6.27 -25.37
N ALA A 224 -2.78 -5.06 -25.41
CA ALA A 224 -2.64 -4.09 -26.48
C ALA A 224 -1.95 -2.83 -25.96
N ALA A 225 -0.94 -2.37 -26.70
CA ALA A 225 -0.21 -1.18 -26.35
C ALA A 225 -1.10 0.08 -26.42
N PHE A 226 -0.90 1.00 -25.49
CA PHE A 226 -1.46 2.34 -25.53
C PHE A 226 -0.39 3.40 -25.34
N ARG A 227 -0.72 4.61 -25.80
CA ARG A 227 0.02 5.84 -25.56
C ARG A 227 -0.95 6.92 -25.11
N ILE A 228 -0.67 7.59 -23.99
CA ILE A 228 -1.44 8.74 -23.48
C ILE A 228 -0.60 10.00 -23.59
N ASP A 229 -1.12 11.02 -24.18
CA ASP A 229 -0.52 12.36 -24.18
C ASP A 229 -0.60 12.95 -22.76
N LEU A 230 0.54 13.31 -22.17
CA LEU A 230 0.62 13.77 -20.77
C LEU A 230 -0.07 15.11 -20.52
N LEU A 231 -0.16 15.95 -21.54
CA LEU A 231 -0.78 17.27 -21.41
C LEU A 231 -2.30 17.17 -21.35
N THR A 232 -2.89 16.29 -22.18
CA THR A 232 -4.33 16.23 -22.43
C THR A 232 -5.03 15.04 -21.85
N GLY A 233 -4.30 13.93 -21.53
CA GLY A 233 -4.89 12.66 -21.12
C GLY A 233 -5.53 11.87 -22.26
N VAL A 234 -5.46 12.37 -23.51
CA VAL A 234 -5.97 11.69 -24.70
C VAL A 234 -5.08 10.50 -25.04
N HIS A 235 -5.68 9.35 -25.27
CA HIS A 235 -4.95 8.13 -25.57
C HIS A 235 -5.16 7.64 -27.01
N GLN A 236 -4.25 6.80 -27.45
CA GLN A 236 -4.31 6.02 -28.67
C GLN A 236 -4.00 4.55 -28.32
N GLY A 237 -4.71 3.62 -28.92
CA GLY A 237 -4.56 2.20 -28.63
C GLY A 237 -5.19 1.79 -27.28
N GLY A 238 -4.77 0.65 -26.78
CA GLY A 238 -5.32 0.01 -25.57
C GLY A 238 -6.17 -1.20 -25.86
N GLY A 239 -6.48 -1.97 -24.83
CA GLY A 239 -7.25 -3.20 -24.92
C GLY A 239 -8.76 -3.00 -24.97
N PHE A 240 -9.25 -1.81 -24.65
CA PHE A 240 -10.67 -1.48 -24.71
C PHE A 240 -10.96 -0.70 -26.01
N PRO A 241 -11.83 -1.22 -26.91
CA PRO A 241 -12.23 -0.47 -28.10
C PRO A 241 -13.06 0.74 -27.66
N GLY A 242 -12.66 1.93 -28.14
CA GLY A 242 -13.38 3.18 -27.91
C GLY A 242 -14.67 3.28 -28.73
#